data_3bee9832444af6aa884e7d3d58f36486
#
_entry.id   3bee9832444af6aa884e7d3d58f36486
#
_cell.length_a   1.000
_cell.length_b   1.000
_cell.length_c   1.000
_cell.angle_alpha   90.00
_cell.angle_beta   90.00
_cell.angle_gamma   90.00
#
_symmetry.space_group_name_H-M   'P 1'
#
loop_
_entity.id
_entity.type
_entity.pdbx_description
1 polymer ?
#
loop_
_entity_poly.entity_id
_entity_poly.type
_entity_poly.pdbx_seq_one_letter_code
_entity_poly.pdbx_strand_id
1 'polypeptide(L)'
;DGRGDGMVGILRESPLLVTTGQMPLQCLPAFEDNYIWLLRDDCGRTLVVDPGDASPVLAALGDAPPLAILLTHHHGDHIGGVAALLARWPDTPVFAPHDDRIPQATRRVADGERLAIGDWHFEVLAVPGHTRSHVAYHGEGLLFCGDTLFSLGCGRMFEGTPPQMQASLARLAALPGDTRVCCAHEYTLGNAVFAQAVEPGNPALRERVAEVRVLRAAGRPTLPTTLAEERACNPFLRCDVPAVRAAAEAHAGHPLADAAAVFGTLRAWKDGFRA
;
A
#
# COMPACT_ATOMS: atom_id res chain seq x y z
N ASP A 1 14.06 -39.40 -37.84
CA ASP A 1 14.48 -38.00 -37.65
C ASP A 1 13.26 -37.11 -37.53
N GLY A 2 12.83 -36.90 -36.35
CA GLY A 2 11.72 -36.01 -36.04
C GLY A 2 12.10 -35.15 -34.83
N ARG A 3 12.51 -33.91 -35.08
CA ARG A 3 12.76 -32.93 -34.03
C ARG A 3 11.40 -32.33 -33.62
N GLY A 4 10.99 -32.63 -32.39
CA GLY A 4 9.86 -31.97 -31.75
C GLY A 4 10.30 -30.64 -31.15
N ASP A 5 9.78 -29.53 -31.70
CA ASP A 5 9.86 -28.21 -31.11
C ASP A 5 9.01 -28.17 -29.83
N GLY A 6 9.68 -28.10 -28.69
CA GLY A 6 9.06 -27.84 -27.40
C GLY A 6 8.67 -26.37 -27.28
N MET A 7 7.41 -26.09 -27.54
CA MET A 7 6.80 -24.80 -27.25
C MET A 7 6.68 -24.66 -25.73
N VAL A 8 7.58 -23.90 -25.11
CA VAL A 8 7.46 -23.48 -23.70
C VAL A 8 6.30 -22.49 -23.64
N GLY A 9 5.14 -23.00 -23.26
CA GLY A 9 3.98 -22.16 -22.95
C GLY A 9 4.28 -21.33 -21.72
N ILE A 10 4.42 -20.02 -21.89
CA ILE A 10 4.39 -19.04 -20.81
C ILE A 10 3.00 -19.13 -20.20
N LEU A 11 2.89 -19.75 -19.02
CA LEU A 11 1.69 -19.73 -18.21
C LEU A 11 1.45 -18.27 -17.82
N ARG A 12 0.49 -17.62 -18.48
CA ARG A 12 -0.07 -16.34 -18.02
C ARG A 12 -0.77 -16.63 -16.71
N GLU A 13 -0.18 -16.18 -15.62
CA GLU A 13 -0.81 -16.23 -14.30
C GLU A 13 -2.12 -15.44 -14.37
N SER A 14 -3.21 -16.11 -14.08
CA SER A 14 -4.52 -15.47 -13.95
C SER A 14 -4.50 -14.59 -12.72
N PRO A 15 -5.03 -13.35 -12.79
CA PRO A 15 -5.09 -12.45 -11.64
C PRO A 15 -5.88 -13.09 -10.51
N LEU A 16 -5.32 -13.06 -9.29
CA LEU A 16 -5.94 -13.64 -8.10
C LEU A 16 -7.14 -12.79 -7.68
N LEU A 17 -8.33 -13.32 -7.92
CA LEU A 17 -9.60 -12.79 -7.36
C LEU A 17 -9.70 -13.19 -5.88
N VAL A 18 -9.65 -12.21 -4.98
CA VAL A 18 -9.97 -12.42 -3.57
C VAL A 18 -11.49 -12.25 -3.40
N THR A 19 -12.21 -13.35 -3.55
CA THR A 19 -13.67 -13.38 -3.34
C THR A 19 -13.97 -13.73 -1.88
N THR A 20 -14.42 -12.75 -1.13
CA THR A 20 -15.15 -12.96 0.12
C THR A 20 -16.40 -12.11 0.01
N GLY A 21 -17.59 -12.62 -0.19
CA GLY A 21 -18.89 -11.94 -0.15
C GLY A 21 -18.98 -10.39 -0.19
N GLN A 22 -17.91 -9.72 -0.51
CA GLN A 22 -17.65 -8.30 -0.62
C GLN A 22 -17.13 -8.02 -2.04
N MET A 23 -17.25 -6.79 -2.48
CA MET A 23 -16.84 -6.30 -3.80
C MET A 23 -15.49 -6.88 -4.27
N PRO A 24 -15.40 -7.34 -5.53
CA PRO A 24 -14.17 -7.95 -6.03
C PRO A 24 -13.03 -6.92 -6.09
N LEU A 25 -12.10 -7.09 -5.16
CA LEU A 25 -10.86 -6.35 -5.10
C LEU A 25 -9.77 -7.16 -5.82
N GLN A 26 -9.13 -6.57 -6.81
CA GLN A 26 -8.07 -7.21 -7.57
C GLN A 26 -6.76 -6.47 -7.36
N CYS A 27 -5.69 -7.22 -7.15
CA CYS A 27 -4.32 -6.74 -7.07
C CYS A 27 -3.62 -7.04 -8.41
N LEU A 28 -3.16 -6.02 -9.11
CA LEU A 28 -2.37 -6.16 -10.34
C LEU A 28 -0.89 -5.90 -10.05
N PRO A 29 -0.02 -6.89 -10.25
CA PRO A 29 1.42 -6.65 -10.17
C PRO A 29 1.87 -5.68 -11.27
N ALA A 30 2.76 -4.76 -10.92
CA ALA A 30 3.43 -3.85 -11.82
C ALA A 30 4.90 -3.67 -11.39
N PHE A 31 5.78 -3.40 -12.33
CA PHE A 31 7.22 -3.29 -12.09
C PHE A 31 7.79 -4.53 -11.35
N GLU A 32 8.67 -4.31 -10.37
CA GLU A 32 9.27 -5.40 -9.58
C GLU A 32 8.41 -5.80 -8.38
N ASP A 33 7.77 -4.83 -7.72
CA ASP A 33 7.08 -5.02 -6.44
C ASP A 33 5.84 -4.15 -6.23
N ASN A 34 5.46 -3.30 -7.19
CA ASN A 34 4.28 -2.46 -7.10
C ASN A 34 2.98 -3.25 -7.26
N TYR A 35 1.95 -2.77 -6.61
CA TYR A 35 0.58 -3.22 -6.79
C TYR A 35 -0.34 -2.06 -7.21
N ILE A 36 -1.02 -2.25 -8.33
CA ILE A 36 -2.14 -1.41 -8.76
C ILE A 36 -3.43 -2.07 -8.27
N TRP A 37 -4.27 -1.34 -7.56
CA TRP A 37 -5.52 -1.89 -7.06
C TRP A 37 -6.68 -1.58 -7.97
N LEU A 38 -7.47 -2.60 -8.28
CA LEU A 38 -8.75 -2.48 -8.98
C LEU A 38 -9.88 -2.87 -8.02
N LEU A 39 -10.86 -1.99 -7.88
CA LEU A 39 -12.12 -2.29 -7.22
C LEU A 39 -13.21 -2.33 -8.28
N ARG A 40 -13.91 -3.46 -8.37
CA ARG A 40 -14.92 -3.69 -9.40
C ARG A 40 -16.29 -3.88 -8.75
N ASP A 41 -17.34 -3.31 -9.30
CA ASP A 41 -18.71 -3.56 -8.87
C ASP A 41 -19.38 -4.71 -9.66
N ASP A 42 -20.59 -5.06 -9.25
CA ASP A 42 -21.37 -6.13 -9.88
C ASP A 42 -21.78 -5.82 -11.33
N CYS A 43 -21.73 -4.54 -11.72
CA CYS A 43 -21.98 -4.09 -13.09
C CYS A 43 -20.70 -4.09 -13.96
N GLY A 44 -19.56 -4.47 -13.38
CA GLY A 44 -18.26 -4.47 -14.06
C GLY A 44 -17.57 -3.10 -14.14
N ARG A 45 -18.13 -2.04 -13.51
CA ARG A 45 -17.49 -0.73 -13.43
C ARG A 45 -16.27 -0.84 -12.51
N THR A 46 -15.17 -0.22 -12.86
CA THR A 46 -13.89 -0.41 -12.18
C THR A 46 -13.29 0.91 -11.72
N LEU A 47 -12.89 0.97 -10.46
CA LEU A 47 -12.04 2.02 -9.89
C LEU A 47 -10.60 1.55 -9.91
N VAL A 48 -9.68 2.41 -10.32
CA VAL A 48 -8.23 2.12 -10.39
C VAL A 48 -7.49 2.99 -9.37
N VAL A 49 -6.56 2.40 -8.62
CA VAL A 49 -5.76 3.13 -7.63
C VAL A 49 -4.28 2.99 -7.95
N ASP A 50 -3.58 4.11 -8.01
CA ASP A 50 -2.14 4.24 -8.24
C ASP A 50 -1.63 3.45 -9.45
N PRO A 51 -2.12 3.71 -10.67
CA PRO A 51 -1.66 3.04 -11.88
C PRO A 51 -0.29 3.56 -12.34
N GLY A 52 0.79 3.08 -11.70
CA GLY A 52 2.16 3.41 -12.08
C GLY A 52 2.52 2.96 -13.50
N ASP A 53 1.96 1.81 -13.93
CA ASP A 53 2.04 1.29 -15.30
C ASP A 53 0.63 1.12 -15.88
N ALA A 54 0.45 1.58 -17.11
CA ALA A 54 -0.83 1.43 -17.82
C ALA A 54 -1.07 0.00 -18.32
N SER A 55 -0.01 -0.74 -18.63
CA SER A 55 -0.11 -2.04 -19.33
C SER A 55 -0.95 -3.07 -18.58
N PRO A 56 -0.74 -3.30 -17.27
CA PRO A 56 -1.58 -4.23 -16.50
C PRO A 56 -3.04 -3.80 -16.45
N VAL A 57 -3.29 -2.48 -16.35
CA VAL A 57 -4.64 -1.93 -16.28
C VAL A 57 -5.37 -2.10 -17.61
N LEU A 58 -4.73 -1.75 -18.72
CA LEU A 58 -5.27 -1.94 -20.06
C LEU A 58 -5.60 -3.41 -20.33
N ALA A 59 -4.73 -4.33 -19.92
CA ALA A 59 -4.96 -5.76 -20.06
C ALA A 59 -6.16 -6.25 -19.22
N ALA A 60 -6.35 -5.70 -18.01
CA ALA A 60 -7.42 -6.09 -17.10
C ALA A 60 -8.79 -5.50 -17.50
N LEU A 61 -8.81 -4.29 -18.06
CA LEU A 61 -10.04 -3.58 -18.41
C LEU A 61 -10.50 -3.83 -19.86
N GLY A 62 -9.59 -4.21 -20.78
CA GLY A 62 -9.90 -4.36 -22.20
C GLY A 62 -10.38 -3.03 -22.79
N ASP A 63 -11.63 -2.99 -23.30
CA ASP A 63 -12.22 -1.79 -23.86
C ASP A 63 -13.05 -0.95 -22.89
N ALA A 64 -13.31 -1.46 -21.68
CA ALA A 64 -14.13 -0.79 -20.69
C ALA A 64 -13.35 0.34 -19.99
N PRO A 65 -13.83 1.61 -20.02
CA PRO A 65 -13.17 2.69 -19.31
C PRO A 65 -13.27 2.48 -17.79
N PRO A 66 -12.25 2.88 -17.02
CA PRO A 66 -12.40 2.95 -15.57
C PRO A 66 -13.38 4.06 -15.19
N LEU A 67 -14.14 3.83 -14.13
CA LEU A 67 -15.07 4.81 -13.57
C LEU A 67 -14.32 6.04 -13.03
N ALA A 68 -13.16 5.80 -12.42
CA ALA A 68 -12.25 6.83 -11.95
C ALA A 68 -10.86 6.25 -11.68
N ILE A 69 -9.87 7.14 -11.56
CA ILE A 69 -8.52 6.85 -11.07
C ILE A 69 -8.31 7.63 -9.76
N LEU A 70 -7.86 6.94 -8.72
CA LEU A 70 -7.43 7.54 -7.45
C LEU A 70 -5.91 7.53 -7.38
N LEU A 71 -5.30 8.65 -7.02
CA LEU A 71 -3.86 8.79 -6.85
C LEU A 71 -3.56 9.22 -5.41
N THR A 72 -2.65 8.50 -4.76
CA THR A 72 -2.27 8.78 -3.38
C THR A 72 -1.20 9.85 -3.27
N HIS A 73 -0.22 9.87 -4.18
CA HIS A 73 0.87 10.84 -4.22
C HIS A 73 1.52 10.91 -5.61
N HIS A 74 2.55 11.72 -5.79
CA HIS A 74 3.10 12.11 -7.09
C HIS A 74 4.23 11.23 -7.64
N HIS A 75 4.70 10.20 -6.94
CA HIS A 75 5.82 9.39 -7.43
C HIS A 75 5.48 8.66 -8.72
N GLY A 76 6.49 8.51 -9.59
CA GLY A 76 6.29 8.00 -10.94
C GLY A 76 5.71 6.61 -11.02
N ASP A 77 6.04 5.76 -10.05
CA ASP A 77 5.54 4.39 -9.93
C ASP A 77 4.08 4.29 -9.41
N HIS A 78 3.44 5.45 -9.10
CA HIS A 78 2.02 5.56 -8.79
C HIS A 78 1.22 6.29 -9.87
N ILE A 79 1.87 7.21 -10.60
CA ILE A 79 1.16 8.04 -11.59
C ILE A 79 1.59 7.80 -13.04
N GLY A 80 2.67 7.05 -13.26
CA GLY A 80 3.32 6.92 -14.58
C GLY A 80 2.42 6.38 -15.69
N GLY A 81 1.46 5.52 -15.36
CA GLY A 81 0.50 4.95 -16.30
C GLY A 81 -0.67 5.88 -16.65
N VAL A 82 -0.94 6.93 -15.84
CA VAL A 82 -2.15 7.76 -15.97
C VAL A 82 -2.27 8.40 -17.33
N ALA A 83 -1.20 8.97 -17.88
CA ALA A 83 -1.23 9.63 -19.19
C ALA A 83 -1.63 8.67 -20.32
N ALA A 84 -1.13 7.44 -20.30
CA ALA A 84 -1.49 6.42 -21.29
C ALA A 84 -2.95 5.94 -21.13
N LEU A 85 -3.44 5.82 -19.90
CA LEU A 85 -4.84 5.50 -19.62
C LEU A 85 -5.77 6.62 -20.13
N LEU A 86 -5.43 7.88 -19.90
CA LEU A 86 -6.20 9.02 -20.39
C LEU A 86 -6.13 9.18 -21.93
N ALA A 87 -5.04 8.77 -22.57
CA ALA A 87 -4.98 8.70 -24.03
C ALA A 87 -6.00 7.69 -24.61
N ARG A 88 -6.29 6.61 -23.87
CA ARG A 88 -7.29 5.60 -24.24
C ARG A 88 -8.71 6.01 -23.81
N TRP A 89 -8.85 6.64 -22.63
CA TRP A 89 -10.12 7.02 -22.02
C TRP A 89 -10.05 8.46 -21.49
N PRO A 90 -10.16 9.47 -22.38
CA PRO A 90 -9.88 10.87 -22.02
C PRO A 90 -10.86 11.48 -21.00
N ASP A 91 -12.07 10.93 -20.90
CA ASP A 91 -13.10 11.42 -19.98
C ASP A 91 -13.02 10.81 -18.57
N THR A 92 -12.05 9.92 -18.30
CA THR A 92 -11.88 9.30 -16.99
C THR A 92 -11.47 10.32 -15.94
N PRO A 93 -12.25 10.52 -14.87
CA PRO A 93 -11.87 11.45 -13.81
C PRO A 93 -10.68 10.91 -13.01
N VAL A 94 -9.73 11.79 -12.70
CA VAL A 94 -8.53 11.51 -11.92
C VAL A 94 -8.56 12.34 -10.65
N PHE A 95 -8.70 11.66 -9.50
CA PHE A 95 -8.68 12.26 -8.17
C PHE A 95 -7.27 12.18 -7.61
N ALA A 96 -6.73 13.30 -7.14
CA ALA A 96 -5.37 13.37 -6.61
C ALA A 96 -5.25 14.44 -5.53
N PRO A 97 -4.27 14.36 -4.62
CA PRO A 97 -3.99 15.44 -3.67
C PRO A 97 -3.62 16.75 -4.37
N HIS A 98 -3.64 17.85 -3.64
CA HIS A 98 -3.13 19.14 -4.09
C HIS A 98 -1.61 19.09 -4.26
N ASP A 99 -1.17 18.70 -5.46
CA ASP A 99 0.24 18.61 -5.83
C ASP A 99 0.41 18.88 -7.34
N ASP A 100 1.11 19.95 -7.70
CA ASP A 100 1.30 20.35 -9.10
C ASP A 100 2.14 19.35 -9.90
N ARG A 101 2.83 18.42 -9.21
CA ARG A 101 3.57 17.32 -9.83
C ARG A 101 2.66 16.22 -10.40
N ILE A 102 1.33 16.34 -10.18
CA ILE A 102 0.30 15.45 -10.77
C ILE A 102 -0.55 16.26 -11.77
N PRO A 103 -0.02 16.58 -12.96
CA PRO A 103 -0.73 17.44 -13.91
C PRO A 103 -1.99 16.79 -14.50
N GLN A 104 -2.12 15.46 -14.44
CA GLN A 104 -3.26 14.71 -14.97
C GLN A 104 -4.50 14.77 -14.07
N ALA A 105 -4.38 15.29 -12.83
CA ALA A 105 -5.50 15.37 -11.93
C ALA A 105 -6.62 16.28 -12.46
N THR A 106 -7.80 15.72 -12.61
CA THR A 106 -9.02 16.47 -13.00
C THR A 106 -9.78 16.98 -11.77
N ARG A 107 -9.57 16.36 -10.63
CA ARG A 107 -10.14 16.75 -9.34
C ARG A 107 -9.09 16.67 -8.23
N ARG A 108 -8.87 17.79 -7.56
CA ARG A 108 -8.03 17.85 -6.36
C ARG A 108 -8.86 17.50 -5.14
N VAL A 109 -8.28 16.69 -4.24
CA VAL A 109 -8.93 16.24 -3.02
C VAL A 109 -8.19 16.74 -1.78
N ALA A 110 -8.94 16.94 -0.70
CA ALA A 110 -8.43 17.46 0.57
C ALA A 110 -8.79 16.55 1.74
N ASP A 111 -8.11 16.76 2.86
CA ASP A 111 -8.35 16.03 4.11
C ASP A 111 -9.81 16.13 4.58
N GLY A 112 -10.36 14.98 4.99
CA GLY A 112 -11.75 14.88 5.45
C GLY A 112 -12.81 14.96 4.34
N GLU A 113 -12.39 15.13 3.08
CA GLU A 113 -13.34 15.14 1.96
C GLU A 113 -13.96 13.76 1.78
N ARG A 114 -15.26 13.72 1.51
CA ARG A 114 -16.00 12.49 1.19
C ARG A 114 -16.27 12.43 -0.31
N LEU A 115 -15.80 11.37 -0.92
CA LEU A 115 -15.96 11.10 -2.34
C LEU A 115 -17.09 10.08 -2.54
N ALA A 116 -18.01 10.38 -3.46
CA ALA A 116 -18.94 9.40 -4.01
C ALA A 116 -18.53 9.11 -5.46
N ILE A 117 -18.16 7.87 -5.75
CA ILE A 117 -17.68 7.42 -7.07
C ILE A 117 -18.50 6.18 -7.45
N GLY A 118 -19.53 6.38 -8.28
CA GLY A 118 -20.55 5.36 -8.47
C GLY A 118 -21.26 5.07 -7.15
N ASP A 119 -21.27 3.81 -6.73
CA ASP A 119 -21.89 3.38 -5.48
C ASP A 119 -20.87 3.33 -4.32
N TRP A 120 -19.60 3.66 -4.56
CA TRP A 120 -18.54 3.64 -3.55
C TRP A 120 -18.38 4.98 -2.85
N HIS A 121 -18.08 4.92 -1.57
CA HIS A 121 -17.87 6.09 -0.73
C HIS A 121 -16.51 6.00 -0.04
N PHE A 122 -15.68 7.02 -0.23
CA PHE A 122 -14.37 7.11 0.40
C PHE A 122 -14.20 8.42 1.16
N GLU A 123 -13.58 8.35 2.31
CA GLU A 123 -13.03 9.51 3.01
C GLU A 123 -11.57 9.67 2.63
N VAL A 124 -11.17 10.90 2.32
CA VAL A 124 -9.78 11.27 2.04
C VAL A 124 -9.09 11.59 3.36
N LEU A 125 -7.96 10.97 3.61
CA LEU A 125 -7.16 11.17 4.80
C LEU A 125 -5.79 11.74 4.38
N ALA A 126 -5.45 12.98 4.77
CA ALA A 126 -4.09 13.49 4.61
C ALA A 126 -3.16 12.71 5.53
N VAL A 127 -2.10 12.15 4.96
CA VAL A 127 -1.11 11.30 5.64
C VAL A 127 0.32 11.71 5.25
N PRO A 128 0.71 12.96 5.59
CA PRO A 128 2.04 13.47 5.24
C PRO A 128 3.14 12.67 5.94
N GLY A 129 4.25 12.50 5.24
CA GLY A 129 5.42 11.78 5.76
C GLY A 129 6.30 11.27 4.64
N HIS A 130 5.82 10.33 3.86
CA HIS A 130 6.51 9.86 2.65
C HIS A 130 6.65 11.01 1.63
N THR A 131 5.54 11.65 1.27
CA THR A 131 5.51 12.97 0.64
C THR A 131 4.66 13.93 1.48
N ARG A 132 4.75 15.25 1.24
CA ARG A 132 3.97 16.25 2.01
C ARG A 132 2.50 16.24 1.66
N SER A 133 2.19 15.96 0.41
CA SER A 133 0.83 15.98 -0.14
C SER A 133 0.13 14.62 -0.09
N HIS A 134 0.78 13.60 0.49
CA HIS A 134 0.26 12.23 0.46
C HIS A 134 -1.12 12.13 1.08
N VAL A 135 -2.04 11.43 0.41
CA VAL A 135 -3.38 11.09 0.91
C VAL A 135 -3.60 9.59 0.89
N ALA A 136 -4.47 9.12 1.77
CA ALA A 136 -5.04 7.78 1.72
C ALA A 136 -6.55 7.88 1.48
N TYR A 137 -7.13 6.82 0.91
CA TYR A 137 -8.57 6.70 0.69
C TYR A 137 -9.10 5.56 1.54
N HIS A 138 -10.03 5.89 2.45
CA HIS A 138 -10.66 4.91 3.34
C HIS A 138 -12.15 4.82 3.05
N GLY A 139 -12.65 3.62 2.78
CA GLY A 139 -14.06 3.36 2.51
C GLY A 139 -14.29 1.90 2.12
N GLU A 140 -15.54 1.45 2.17
CA GLU A 140 -15.92 0.09 1.74
C GLU A 140 -15.13 -1.03 2.46
N GLY A 141 -14.68 -0.78 3.69
CA GLY A 141 -13.81 -1.70 4.42
C GLY A 141 -12.38 -1.79 3.88
N LEU A 142 -11.97 -0.86 3.02
CA LEU A 142 -10.67 -0.79 2.35
C LEU A 142 -9.91 0.47 2.78
N LEU A 143 -8.59 0.37 2.79
CA LEU A 143 -7.67 1.49 2.95
C LEU A 143 -6.61 1.43 1.84
N PHE A 144 -6.68 2.35 0.89
CA PHE A 144 -5.64 2.58 -0.10
C PHE A 144 -4.67 3.61 0.45
N CYS A 145 -3.56 3.16 1.01
CA CYS A 145 -2.64 3.99 1.78
C CYS A 145 -1.35 4.38 1.04
N GLY A 146 -1.23 4.02 -0.25
CA GLY A 146 -0.02 4.26 -1.03
C GLY A 146 1.22 3.83 -0.26
N ASP A 147 2.16 4.77 -0.14
CA ASP A 147 3.47 4.56 0.50
C ASP A 147 3.55 5.07 1.95
N THR A 148 2.41 5.21 2.63
CA THR A 148 2.42 5.57 4.06
C THR A 148 2.57 4.33 4.93
N LEU A 149 1.70 3.33 4.78
CA LEU A 149 1.70 2.09 5.55
C LEU A 149 1.98 0.90 4.63
N PHE A 150 2.92 0.05 5.02
CA PHE A 150 3.18 -1.25 4.41
C PHE A 150 2.95 -2.37 5.42
N SER A 151 2.68 -3.58 4.93
CA SER A 151 2.63 -4.73 5.82
C SER A 151 3.98 -4.92 6.51
N LEU A 152 3.94 -4.97 7.86
CA LEU A 152 5.09 -5.03 8.76
C LEU A 152 6.09 -3.85 8.62
N GLY A 153 5.68 -2.73 8.00
CA GLY A 153 6.56 -1.61 7.69
C GLY A 153 5.83 -0.31 7.44
N CYS A 154 6.59 0.69 7.00
CA CYS A 154 6.09 1.97 6.53
C CYS A 154 7.01 2.55 5.45
N GLY A 155 6.54 3.54 4.71
CA GLY A 155 7.30 4.25 3.71
C GLY A 155 8.51 5.01 4.26
N ARG A 156 9.48 5.29 3.39
CA ARG A 156 10.56 6.24 3.69
C ARG A 156 10.00 7.65 3.73
N MET A 157 10.64 8.51 4.50
CA MET A 157 10.30 9.93 4.54
C MET A 157 11.21 10.70 3.57
N PHE A 158 10.69 11.07 2.41
CA PHE A 158 11.43 11.91 1.46
C PHE A 158 11.20 13.41 1.71
N GLU A 159 10.00 13.77 2.16
CA GLU A 159 9.59 15.16 2.31
C GLU A 159 9.08 15.52 3.72
N GLY A 160 8.67 14.53 4.49
CA GLY A 160 8.11 14.71 5.83
C GLY A 160 9.12 14.53 6.95
N THR A 161 8.62 14.62 8.18
CA THR A 161 9.38 14.46 9.42
C THR A 161 8.86 13.27 10.23
N PRO A 162 9.66 12.71 11.17
CA PRO A 162 9.21 11.61 12.02
C PRO A 162 7.91 11.88 12.77
N PRO A 163 7.69 13.06 13.40
CA PRO A 163 6.41 13.36 14.03
C PRO A 163 5.23 13.36 13.05
N GLN A 164 5.41 13.89 11.83
CA GLN A 164 4.34 13.89 10.82
C GLN A 164 3.98 12.46 10.38
N MET A 165 4.98 11.63 10.04
CA MET A 165 4.73 10.26 9.60
C MET A 165 4.15 9.41 10.72
N GLN A 166 4.64 9.56 11.96
CA GLN A 166 4.09 8.87 13.12
C GLN A 166 2.63 9.25 13.37
N ALA A 167 2.28 10.55 13.29
CA ALA A 167 0.90 10.99 13.41
C ALA A 167 0.00 10.45 12.29
N SER A 168 0.50 10.40 11.05
CA SER A 168 -0.18 9.80 9.91
C SER A 168 -0.45 8.31 10.13
N LEU A 169 0.54 7.56 10.58
CA LEU A 169 0.39 6.13 10.88
C LEU A 169 -0.57 5.90 12.06
N ALA A 170 -0.51 6.72 13.11
CA ALA A 170 -1.44 6.66 14.24
C ALA A 170 -2.89 6.93 13.80
N ARG A 171 -3.10 7.89 12.88
CA ARG A 171 -4.41 8.16 12.28
C ARG A 171 -4.95 6.96 11.53
N LEU A 172 -4.14 6.32 10.68
CA LEU A 172 -4.55 5.11 9.96
C LEU A 172 -4.81 3.95 10.92
N ALA A 173 -3.97 3.78 11.94
CA ALA A 173 -4.13 2.74 12.94
C ALA A 173 -5.39 2.89 13.82
N ALA A 174 -6.00 4.07 13.86
CA ALA A 174 -7.24 4.31 14.60
C ALA A 174 -8.51 3.85 13.86
N LEU A 175 -8.41 3.53 12.56
CA LEU A 175 -9.52 3.01 11.75
C LEU A 175 -9.96 1.60 12.24
N PRO A 176 -11.15 1.10 11.84
CA PRO A 176 -11.62 -0.23 12.23
C PRO A 176 -10.61 -1.34 11.93
N GLY A 177 -10.50 -2.32 12.85
CA GLY A 177 -9.46 -3.35 12.78
C GLY A 177 -9.59 -4.31 11.60
N ASP A 178 -10.80 -4.52 11.12
CA ASP A 178 -11.15 -5.35 9.96
C ASP A 178 -10.92 -4.64 8.62
N THR A 179 -10.53 -3.35 8.63
CA THR A 179 -10.17 -2.61 7.42
C THR A 179 -9.01 -3.33 6.72
N ARG A 180 -9.21 -3.70 5.47
CA ARG A 180 -8.20 -4.30 4.61
C ARG A 180 -7.25 -3.22 4.08
N VAL A 181 -5.97 -3.39 4.35
CA VAL A 181 -4.91 -2.43 3.99
C VAL A 181 -4.32 -2.83 2.64
N CYS A 182 -4.61 -2.01 1.64
CA CYS A 182 -4.16 -2.17 0.27
C CYS A 182 -2.87 -1.35 0.06
N CYS A 183 -1.75 -1.89 0.52
CA CYS A 183 -0.44 -1.25 0.34
C CYS A 183 -0.04 -1.26 -1.14
N ALA A 184 0.79 -0.29 -1.54
CA ALA A 184 1.21 -0.17 -2.93
C ALA A 184 2.39 -1.08 -3.32
N HIS A 185 3.09 -1.68 -2.35
CA HIS A 185 4.28 -2.50 -2.60
C HIS A 185 4.31 -3.81 -1.82
N GLU A 186 4.88 -4.85 -2.43
CA GLU A 186 5.12 -6.17 -1.83
C GLU A 186 6.44 -6.19 -1.04
N TYR A 187 6.56 -5.35 -0.04
CA TYR A 187 7.76 -5.27 0.81
C TYR A 187 7.71 -6.20 2.04
N THR A 188 6.63 -6.95 2.21
CA THR A 188 6.32 -7.65 3.45
C THR A 188 7.41 -8.60 3.91
N LEU A 189 8.01 -9.38 3.00
CA LEU A 189 9.08 -10.32 3.37
C LEU A 189 10.33 -9.60 3.89
N GLY A 190 10.75 -8.52 3.23
CA GLY A 190 11.88 -7.69 3.68
C GLY A 190 11.58 -6.93 4.98
N ASN A 191 10.34 -6.48 5.14
CA ASN A 191 9.88 -5.82 6.36
C ASN A 191 9.82 -6.81 7.53
N ALA A 192 9.42 -8.06 7.30
CA ALA A 192 9.35 -9.10 8.30
C ALA A 192 10.70 -9.36 8.98
N VAL A 193 11.80 -9.33 8.23
CA VAL A 193 13.16 -9.52 8.79
C VAL A 193 13.50 -8.40 9.76
N PHE A 194 13.21 -7.16 9.40
CA PHE A 194 13.41 -6.01 10.29
C PHE A 194 12.50 -6.05 11.51
N ALA A 195 11.20 -6.32 11.30
CA ALA A 195 10.24 -6.42 12.40
C ALA A 195 10.67 -7.48 13.46
N GLN A 196 11.18 -8.62 13.00
CA GLN A 196 11.73 -9.66 13.90
C GLN A 196 12.99 -9.21 14.64
N ALA A 197 13.82 -8.35 14.04
CA ALA A 197 14.98 -7.76 14.73
C ALA A 197 14.56 -6.78 15.84
N VAL A 198 13.46 -6.04 15.62
CA VAL A 198 12.91 -5.09 16.61
C VAL A 198 12.16 -5.81 17.74
N GLU A 199 11.28 -6.75 17.44
CA GLU A 199 10.40 -7.40 18.43
C GLU A 199 10.40 -8.95 18.29
N PRO A 200 11.54 -9.61 18.53
CA PRO A 200 11.68 -11.07 18.33
C PRO A 200 10.75 -11.90 19.21
N GLY A 201 10.33 -11.34 20.36
CA GLY A 201 9.43 -11.97 21.33
C GLY A 201 7.96 -11.96 20.95
N ASN A 202 7.53 -11.22 19.91
CA ASN A 202 6.13 -11.06 19.54
C ASN A 202 5.58 -12.34 18.88
N PRO A 203 4.60 -13.05 19.48
CA PRO A 203 4.06 -14.29 18.92
C PRO A 203 3.25 -14.03 17.64
N ALA A 204 2.44 -12.96 17.58
CA ALA A 204 1.64 -12.62 16.40
C ALA A 204 2.56 -12.31 15.20
N LEU A 205 3.68 -11.60 15.44
CA LEU A 205 4.67 -11.36 14.39
C LEU A 205 5.28 -12.67 13.87
N ARG A 206 5.59 -13.63 14.74
CA ARG A 206 6.14 -14.92 14.31
C ARG A 206 5.16 -15.69 13.42
N GLU A 207 3.88 -15.71 13.78
CA GLU A 207 2.81 -16.36 12.99
C GLU A 207 2.68 -15.68 11.63
N ARG A 208 2.59 -14.34 11.61
CA ARG A 208 2.50 -13.57 10.35
C ARG A 208 3.70 -13.80 9.45
N VAL A 209 4.91 -13.83 9.99
CA VAL A 209 6.14 -14.11 9.22
C VAL A 209 6.14 -15.51 8.61
N ALA A 210 5.64 -16.51 9.35
CA ALA A 210 5.51 -17.87 8.81
C ALA A 210 4.53 -17.92 7.63
N GLU A 211 3.38 -17.26 7.75
CA GLU A 211 2.39 -17.13 6.68
C GLU A 211 2.96 -16.41 5.45
N VAL A 212 3.61 -15.25 5.65
CA VAL A 212 4.25 -14.47 4.58
C VAL A 212 5.24 -15.29 3.79
N ARG A 213 6.09 -16.08 4.48
CA ARG A 213 7.06 -16.97 3.83
C ARG A 213 6.38 -18.03 2.94
N VAL A 214 5.28 -18.62 3.42
CA VAL A 214 4.50 -19.60 2.64
C VAL A 214 3.88 -18.95 1.41
N LEU A 215 3.25 -17.77 1.58
CA LEU A 215 2.63 -17.06 0.47
C LEU A 215 3.67 -16.68 -0.59
N ARG A 216 4.80 -16.09 -0.18
CA ARG A 216 5.83 -15.64 -1.12
C ARG A 216 6.57 -16.81 -1.79
N ALA A 217 6.78 -17.93 -1.10
CA ALA A 217 7.32 -19.15 -1.70
C ALA A 217 6.39 -19.75 -2.77
N ALA A 218 5.08 -19.51 -2.65
CA ALA A 218 4.06 -19.89 -3.63
C ALA A 218 3.82 -18.83 -4.72
N GLY A 219 4.61 -17.75 -4.79
CA GLY A 219 4.40 -16.63 -5.73
C GLY A 219 3.17 -15.79 -5.43
N ARG A 220 2.51 -15.97 -4.29
CA ARG A 220 1.27 -15.29 -3.94
C ARG A 220 1.52 -13.95 -3.25
N PRO A 221 0.67 -12.92 -3.48
CA PRO A 221 0.73 -11.67 -2.73
C PRO A 221 0.44 -11.90 -1.25
N THR A 222 1.06 -11.06 -0.38
CA THR A 222 0.79 -11.03 1.06
C THR A 222 -0.26 -9.98 1.42
N LEU A 223 -0.74 -9.24 0.43
CA LEU A 223 -1.70 -8.15 0.54
C LEU A 223 -3.06 -8.53 -0.09
N PRO A 224 -4.17 -7.93 0.37
CA PRO A 224 -4.23 -6.98 1.47
C PRO A 224 -3.99 -7.65 2.83
N THR A 225 -3.43 -6.91 3.79
CA THR A 225 -3.42 -7.24 5.22
C THR A 225 -4.61 -6.58 5.91
N THR A 226 -4.73 -6.70 7.24
CA THR A 226 -5.72 -5.97 8.03
C THR A 226 -5.08 -5.02 9.04
N LEU A 227 -5.77 -3.94 9.42
CA LEU A 227 -5.26 -3.06 10.47
C LEU A 227 -5.10 -3.75 11.82
N ALA A 228 -5.92 -4.76 12.11
CA ALA A 228 -5.76 -5.57 13.32
C ALA A 228 -4.43 -6.33 13.31
N GLU A 229 -4.06 -6.95 12.19
CA GLU A 229 -2.76 -7.63 12.01
C GLU A 229 -1.61 -6.65 12.11
N GLU A 230 -1.70 -5.52 11.41
CA GLU A 230 -0.63 -4.51 11.43
C GLU A 230 -0.44 -3.94 12.84
N ARG A 231 -1.49 -3.64 13.59
CA ARG A 231 -1.39 -3.22 15.00
C ARG A 231 -0.76 -4.29 15.90
N ALA A 232 -0.95 -5.56 15.59
CA ALA A 232 -0.37 -6.66 16.36
C ALA A 232 1.10 -6.90 16.03
N CYS A 233 1.57 -6.61 14.79
CA CYS A 233 2.84 -7.10 14.28
C CYS A 233 3.78 -5.99 13.79
N ASN A 234 3.26 -4.83 13.33
CA ASN A 234 4.06 -3.81 12.68
C ASN A 234 4.76 -2.91 13.71
N PRO A 235 6.10 -2.90 13.81
CA PRO A 235 6.81 -2.12 14.82
C PRO A 235 6.57 -0.60 14.69
N PHE A 236 6.27 -0.11 13.50
CA PHE A 236 6.00 1.32 13.25
C PHE A 236 4.63 1.78 13.76
N LEU A 237 3.68 0.87 13.96
CA LEU A 237 2.40 1.12 14.63
C LEU A 237 2.46 0.84 16.14
N ARG A 238 3.59 0.37 16.66
CA ARG A 238 3.78 -0.13 18.02
C ARG A 238 4.82 0.66 18.81
N CYS A 239 5.07 1.92 18.43
CA CYS A 239 6.11 2.75 19.04
C CYS A 239 5.92 2.99 20.56
N ASP A 240 4.70 2.86 21.06
CA ASP A 240 4.38 2.97 22.48
C ASP A 240 4.50 1.63 23.25
N VAL A 241 4.70 0.51 22.54
CA VAL A 241 4.86 -0.80 23.18
C VAL A 241 6.24 -0.89 23.84
N PRO A 242 6.32 -1.28 25.13
CA PRO A 242 7.59 -1.27 25.87
C PRO A 242 8.73 -2.05 25.19
N ALA A 243 8.44 -3.20 24.58
CA ALA A 243 9.46 -4.01 23.89
C ALA A 243 10.03 -3.31 22.66
N VAL A 244 9.17 -2.65 21.87
CA VAL A 244 9.56 -1.89 20.68
C VAL A 244 10.37 -0.66 21.07
N ARG A 245 9.92 0.09 22.07
CA ARG A 245 10.65 1.23 22.64
C ARG A 245 12.03 0.81 23.16
N ALA A 246 12.11 -0.25 23.95
CA ALA A 246 13.37 -0.75 24.47
C ALA A 246 14.37 -1.14 23.36
N ALA A 247 13.88 -1.77 22.29
CA ALA A 247 14.72 -2.10 21.13
C ALA A 247 15.24 -0.83 20.42
N ALA A 248 14.38 0.18 20.23
CA ALA A 248 14.78 1.46 19.65
C ALA A 248 15.78 2.22 20.52
N GLU A 249 15.58 2.26 21.84
CA GLU A 249 16.49 2.88 22.81
C GLU A 249 17.85 2.17 22.89
N ALA A 250 17.83 0.83 22.82
CA ALA A 250 19.06 0.04 22.73
C ALA A 250 19.85 0.34 21.45
N HIS A 251 19.17 0.51 20.32
CA HIS A 251 19.78 0.89 19.06
C HIS A 251 20.32 2.32 19.08
N ALA A 252 19.58 3.27 19.68
CA ALA A 252 19.98 4.67 19.81
C ALA A 252 21.12 4.89 20.82
N GLY A 253 21.24 4.01 21.83
CA GLY A 253 22.18 4.14 22.93
C GLY A 253 21.74 5.14 24.02
N HIS A 254 20.52 5.63 23.99
CA HIS A 254 19.93 6.56 24.96
C HIS A 254 18.41 6.44 25.03
N PRO A 255 17.78 6.91 26.13
CA PRO A 255 16.33 6.99 26.24
C PRO A 255 15.70 7.90 25.16
N LEU A 256 14.52 7.54 24.70
CA LEU A 256 13.76 8.28 23.69
C LEU A 256 12.56 8.99 24.35
N ALA A 257 12.31 10.24 23.95
CA ALA A 257 11.35 11.10 24.64
C ALA A 257 9.88 10.63 24.47
N ASP A 258 9.50 10.26 23.24
CA ASP A 258 8.12 9.98 22.88
C ASP A 258 8.03 8.96 21.73
N ALA A 259 6.80 8.65 21.29
CA ALA A 259 6.55 7.73 20.18
C ALA A 259 7.15 8.22 18.85
N ALA A 260 7.19 9.53 18.62
CA ALA A 260 7.77 10.09 17.39
C ALA A 260 9.31 9.91 17.35
N ALA A 261 9.97 10.04 18.50
CA ALA A 261 11.40 9.74 18.63
C ALA A 261 11.68 8.25 18.42
N VAL A 262 10.85 7.36 19.01
CA VAL A 262 10.93 5.92 18.77
C VAL A 262 10.74 5.59 17.29
N PHE A 263 9.69 6.13 16.66
CA PHE A 263 9.42 5.97 15.23
C PHE A 263 10.62 6.43 14.38
N GLY A 264 11.14 7.64 14.63
CA GLY A 264 12.28 8.19 13.90
C GLY A 264 13.52 7.31 14.00
N THR A 265 13.81 6.78 15.19
CA THR A 265 14.90 5.85 15.43
C THR A 265 14.71 4.54 14.66
N LEU A 266 13.51 3.94 14.72
CA LEU A 266 13.20 2.72 13.98
C LEU A 266 13.31 2.94 12.46
N ARG A 267 12.86 4.09 11.96
CA ARG A 267 12.94 4.39 10.53
C ARG A 267 14.39 4.56 10.06
N ALA A 268 15.19 5.31 10.80
CA ALA A 268 16.62 5.47 10.53
C ALA A 268 17.36 4.11 10.60
N TRP A 269 17.04 3.29 11.62
CA TRP A 269 17.59 1.93 11.73
C TRP A 269 17.23 1.09 10.51
N LYS A 270 15.95 1.09 10.11
CA LYS A 270 15.47 0.36 8.92
C LYS A 270 16.16 0.82 7.63
N ASP A 271 16.46 2.12 7.48
CA ASP A 271 17.11 2.65 6.28
C ASP A 271 18.56 2.15 6.13
N GLY A 272 19.25 1.89 7.24
CA GLY A 272 20.58 1.30 7.28
C GLY A 272 20.63 -0.21 7.49
N PHE A 273 19.47 -0.85 7.68
CA PHE A 273 19.39 -2.27 8.05
C PHE A 273 19.80 -3.17 6.87
N ARG A 274 20.71 -4.09 7.17
CA ARG A 274 21.12 -5.18 6.27
C ARG A 274 20.86 -6.49 6.97
N ALA A 275 20.10 -7.40 6.35
CA ALA A 275 19.81 -8.73 6.85
C ALA A 275 21.00 -9.68 6.62
#